data_394be208503d67b741a4615d7fa2f6d1
#
_entry.id   394be208503d67b741a4615d7fa2f6d1
#
_cell.length_a   1.000
_cell.length_b   1.000
_cell.length_c   1.000
_cell.angle_alpha   90.00
_cell.angle_beta   90.00
_cell.angle_gamma   90.00
#
_symmetry.space_group_name_H-M   'P 1'
#
loop_
_entity.id
_entity.type
_entity.pdbx_description
1 polymer ?
#
loop_
_entity_poly.entity_id
_entity_poly.type
_entity_poly.pdbx_seq_one_letter_code
_entity_poly.pdbx_strand_id
1 'polypeptide(L)'
;MLPDHPEMLAHRDMLSSMRASRGLFADAADRQRLSPACARAMRNIFREWRVPRHQAAAVLGVSLYTLNRIQNDNWRGCFSQDQLTRASLTLGIYGSLHSVFDQVLADQWIGLANSGPLFRGKRPIEFMISEGILGMYSVRRHLESLVQGY
;
A
#
# COMPACT_ATOMS: atom_id res chain seq x y z
N MET A 1 19.40 9.95 -5.00
CA MET A 1 18.06 10.55 -5.28
C MET A 1 17.21 9.49 -5.95
N LEU A 2 16.13 9.08 -5.28
CA LEU A 2 15.16 8.17 -5.89
C LEU A 2 14.43 8.90 -7.02
N PRO A 3 14.22 8.27 -8.19
CA PRO A 3 13.41 8.89 -9.24
C PRO A 3 12.02 9.18 -8.70
N ASP A 4 11.42 10.26 -9.18
CA ASP A 4 10.03 10.61 -8.88
C ASP A 4 9.11 9.54 -9.46
N HIS A 5 8.93 8.46 -8.68
CA HIS A 5 8.01 7.40 -9.03
C HIS A 5 6.58 7.93 -8.92
N PRO A 6 5.71 7.70 -9.90
CA PRO A 6 4.32 8.19 -9.84
C PRO A 6 3.59 7.80 -8.56
N GLU A 7 3.87 6.61 -8.04
CA GLU A 7 3.30 6.11 -6.79
C GLU A 7 3.76 6.92 -5.58
N MET A 8 5.02 7.38 -5.60
CA MET A 8 5.55 8.22 -4.52
C MET A 8 4.94 9.62 -4.54
N LEU A 9 4.67 10.16 -5.71
CA LEU A 9 3.97 11.44 -5.83
C LEU A 9 2.54 11.33 -5.30
N ALA A 10 1.83 10.27 -5.67
CA ALA A 10 0.49 9.99 -5.15
C ALA A 10 0.50 9.84 -3.62
N HIS A 11 1.51 9.16 -3.06
CA HIS A 11 1.67 9.02 -1.63
C HIS A 11 1.89 10.37 -0.93
N ARG A 12 2.74 11.23 -1.50
CA ARG A 12 2.99 12.56 -0.96
C ARG A 12 1.73 13.41 -0.95
N ASP A 13 0.96 13.38 -2.02
CA ASP A 13 -0.32 14.09 -2.11
C ASP A 13 -1.32 13.57 -1.06
N MET A 14 -1.38 12.26 -0.87
CA MET A 14 -2.21 11.66 0.17
C MET A 14 -1.79 12.11 1.56
N LEU A 15 -0.49 12.09 1.88
CA LEU A 15 0.02 12.54 3.17
C LEU A 15 -0.23 14.04 3.40
N SER A 16 -0.09 14.86 2.37
CA SER A 16 -0.38 16.28 2.45
C SER A 16 -1.85 16.52 2.77
N SER A 17 -2.74 15.78 2.12
CA SER A 17 -4.17 15.85 2.37
C SER A 17 -4.53 15.36 3.79
N MET A 18 -3.83 14.34 4.28
CA MET A 18 -4.00 13.83 5.65
C MET A 18 -3.66 14.86 6.72
N ARG A 19 -2.63 15.67 6.49
CA ARG A 19 -2.22 16.73 7.44
C ARG A 19 -3.23 17.88 7.52
N ALA A 20 -3.97 18.11 6.45
CA ALA A 20 -4.97 19.17 6.38
C ALA A 20 -6.32 18.74 6.98
N SER A 21 -6.54 17.45 7.21
CA SER A 21 -7.82 16.91 7.67
C SER A 21 -7.67 16.38 9.11
N ARG A 22 -8.63 16.69 9.97
CA ARG A 22 -8.65 16.25 11.37
C ARG A 22 -8.94 14.77 11.58
N GLY A 23 -9.15 14.02 10.53
CA GLY A 23 -9.37 12.57 10.56
C GLY A 23 -8.87 11.99 9.27
N LEU A 24 -8.12 10.89 9.37
CA LEU A 24 -7.55 10.19 8.25
C LEU A 24 -8.65 9.82 7.25
N PHE A 25 -8.77 10.55 6.14
CA PHE A 25 -9.75 10.31 5.10
C PHE A 25 -11.21 10.34 5.59
N ALA A 26 -11.51 11.11 6.64
CA ALA A 26 -12.86 11.21 7.18
C ALA A 26 -13.82 11.99 6.26
N ASP A 27 -13.29 12.93 5.48
CA ASP A 27 -14.09 13.76 4.59
C ASP A 27 -14.41 13.02 3.28
N ALA A 28 -15.71 12.90 2.98
CA ALA A 28 -16.17 12.22 1.77
C ALA A 28 -15.69 12.88 0.48
N ALA A 29 -15.59 14.22 0.44
CA ALA A 29 -15.10 14.94 -0.73
C ALA A 29 -13.62 14.64 -0.98
N ASP A 30 -12.80 14.56 0.07
CA ASP A 30 -11.40 14.17 -0.03
C ASP A 30 -11.26 12.73 -0.53
N ARG A 31 -12.06 11.81 -0.02
CA ARG A 31 -12.04 10.41 -0.48
C ARG A 31 -12.41 10.31 -1.96
N GLN A 32 -13.41 11.03 -2.39
CA GLN A 32 -13.82 11.04 -3.79
C GLN A 32 -12.73 11.61 -4.70
N ARG A 33 -12.08 12.67 -4.27
CA ARG A 33 -10.98 13.31 -5.01
C ARG A 33 -9.76 12.40 -5.14
N LEU A 34 -9.42 11.68 -4.09
CA LEU A 34 -8.21 10.84 -4.02
C LEU A 34 -8.38 9.47 -4.65
N SER A 35 -9.59 8.97 -4.75
CA SER A 35 -9.84 7.58 -5.17
C SER A 35 -9.29 7.23 -6.56
N PRO A 36 -9.42 8.06 -7.61
CA PRO A 36 -8.87 7.70 -8.91
C PRO A 36 -7.36 7.50 -8.92
N ALA A 37 -6.61 8.43 -8.32
CA ALA A 37 -5.15 8.33 -8.24
C ALA A 37 -4.72 7.14 -7.37
N CYS A 38 -5.43 6.90 -6.27
CA CYS A 38 -5.20 5.77 -5.39
C CYS A 38 -5.40 4.43 -6.12
N ALA A 39 -6.47 4.30 -6.89
CA ALA A 39 -6.75 3.09 -7.66
C ALA A 39 -5.63 2.81 -8.68
N ARG A 40 -5.15 3.83 -9.37
CA ARG A 40 -4.03 3.69 -10.31
C ARG A 40 -2.75 3.24 -9.61
N ALA A 41 -2.44 3.86 -8.47
CA ALA A 41 -1.24 3.52 -7.69
C ALA A 41 -1.30 2.07 -7.21
N MET A 42 -2.43 1.64 -6.67
CA MET A 42 -2.60 0.26 -6.19
C MET A 42 -2.49 -0.74 -7.35
N ARG A 43 -3.11 -0.46 -8.48
CA ARG A 43 -2.99 -1.31 -9.69
C ARG A 43 -1.52 -1.52 -10.05
N ASN A 44 -0.74 -0.45 -10.10
CA ASN A 44 0.67 -0.51 -10.49
C ASN A 44 1.52 -1.27 -9.46
N ILE A 45 1.32 -1.00 -8.18
CA ILE A 45 2.06 -1.66 -7.10
C ILE A 45 1.78 -3.17 -7.10
N PHE A 46 0.52 -3.58 -7.15
CA PHE A 46 0.18 -4.99 -7.15
C PHE A 46 0.71 -5.72 -8.38
N ARG A 47 0.79 -5.03 -9.51
CA ARG A 47 1.40 -5.58 -10.72
C ARG A 47 2.91 -5.78 -10.55
N GLU A 48 3.60 -4.78 -10.03
CA GLU A 48 5.06 -4.87 -9.79
C GLU A 48 5.38 -5.94 -8.76
N TRP A 49 4.59 -6.03 -7.70
CA TRP A 49 4.76 -7.05 -6.67
C TRP A 49 4.30 -8.45 -7.12
N ARG A 50 3.63 -8.55 -8.25
CA ARG A 50 3.04 -9.80 -8.76
C ARG A 50 2.14 -10.48 -7.73
N VAL A 51 1.38 -9.69 -6.99
CA VAL A 51 0.47 -10.21 -5.98
C VAL A 51 -0.75 -10.83 -6.67
N PRO A 52 -1.13 -12.08 -6.31
CA PRO A 52 -2.37 -12.67 -6.82
C PRO A 52 -3.59 -11.82 -6.49
N ARG A 53 -4.57 -11.83 -7.38
CA ARG A 53 -5.75 -10.94 -7.27
C ARG A 53 -6.48 -11.08 -5.94
N HIS A 54 -6.66 -12.32 -5.44
CA HIS A 54 -7.35 -12.52 -4.16
C HIS A 54 -6.59 -11.93 -2.98
N GLN A 55 -5.26 -11.96 -3.01
CA GLN A 55 -4.43 -11.32 -1.98
C GLN A 55 -4.45 -9.80 -2.11
N ALA A 56 -4.36 -9.27 -3.32
CA ALA A 56 -4.45 -7.83 -3.57
C ALA A 56 -5.79 -7.27 -3.08
N ALA A 57 -6.89 -7.97 -3.36
CA ALA A 57 -8.21 -7.58 -2.87
C ALA A 57 -8.25 -7.55 -1.34
N ALA A 58 -7.66 -8.55 -0.68
CA ALA A 58 -7.60 -8.61 0.78
C ALA A 58 -6.78 -7.45 1.37
N VAL A 59 -5.63 -7.13 0.77
CA VAL A 59 -4.78 -6.00 1.21
C VAL A 59 -5.54 -4.68 1.11
N LEU A 60 -6.21 -4.44 -0.01
CA LEU A 60 -6.95 -3.19 -0.25
C LEU A 60 -8.30 -3.15 0.48
N GLY A 61 -8.82 -4.30 0.91
CA GLY A 61 -10.11 -4.36 1.57
C GLY A 61 -11.28 -4.18 0.61
N VAL A 62 -11.15 -4.70 -0.59
CA VAL A 62 -12.20 -4.67 -1.62
C VAL A 62 -12.59 -6.08 -2.03
N SER A 63 -13.76 -6.22 -2.67
CA SER A 63 -14.14 -7.48 -3.29
C SER A 63 -13.25 -7.82 -4.49
N LEU A 64 -13.21 -9.09 -4.84
CA LEU A 64 -12.50 -9.52 -6.05
C LEU A 64 -13.09 -8.85 -7.33
N TYR A 65 -14.41 -8.68 -7.35
CA TYR A 65 -15.09 -7.96 -8.44
C TYR A 65 -14.57 -6.52 -8.57
N THR A 66 -14.50 -5.80 -7.47
CA THR A 66 -13.98 -4.42 -7.47
C THR A 66 -12.52 -4.38 -7.86
N LEU A 67 -11.71 -5.31 -7.33
CA LEU A 67 -10.30 -5.38 -7.72
C LEU A 67 -10.13 -5.61 -9.22
N ASN A 68 -10.89 -6.53 -9.80
CA ASN A 68 -10.83 -6.78 -11.25
C ASN A 68 -11.15 -5.51 -12.05
N ARG A 69 -12.12 -4.72 -11.61
CA ARG A 69 -12.44 -3.44 -12.25
C ARG A 69 -11.30 -2.43 -12.12
N ILE A 70 -10.66 -2.36 -10.96
CA ILE A 70 -9.46 -1.52 -10.75
C ILE A 70 -8.34 -1.96 -11.68
N GLN A 71 -8.07 -3.25 -11.77
CA GLN A 71 -7.01 -3.80 -12.62
C GLN A 71 -7.26 -3.55 -14.11
N ASN A 72 -8.51 -3.52 -14.53
CA ASN A 72 -8.90 -3.26 -15.92
C ASN A 72 -9.18 -1.79 -16.22
N ASP A 73 -8.89 -0.90 -15.28
CA ASP A 73 -9.12 0.55 -15.39
C ASP A 73 -10.59 0.92 -15.66
N ASN A 74 -11.51 0.11 -15.12
CA ASN A 74 -12.97 0.28 -15.28
C ASN A 74 -13.66 0.75 -14.01
N TRP A 75 -12.91 0.99 -12.95
CA TRP A 75 -13.49 1.38 -11.67
C TRP A 75 -13.61 2.91 -11.57
N ARG A 76 -14.79 3.38 -11.21
CA ARG A 76 -15.11 4.81 -11.04
C ARG A 76 -15.74 5.09 -9.68
N GLY A 77 -15.52 4.19 -8.73
CA GLY A 77 -16.08 4.31 -7.39
C GLY A 77 -15.28 5.24 -6.48
N CYS A 78 -15.69 5.25 -5.22
CA CYS A 78 -15.03 5.99 -4.15
C CYS A 78 -14.61 5.01 -3.06
N PHE A 79 -13.34 5.07 -2.68
CA PHE A 79 -12.84 4.26 -1.57
C PHE A 79 -13.40 4.77 -0.23
N SER A 80 -13.64 3.84 0.68
CA SER A 80 -13.95 4.13 2.07
C SER A 80 -12.72 4.67 2.81
N GLN A 81 -12.93 5.19 4.01
CA GLN A 81 -11.83 5.59 4.90
C GLN A 81 -10.87 4.43 5.17
N ASP A 82 -11.41 3.24 5.47
CA ASP A 82 -10.60 2.03 5.69
C ASP A 82 -9.76 1.67 4.47
N GLN A 83 -10.37 1.67 3.29
CA GLN A 83 -9.69 1.33 2.04
C GLN A 83 -8.58 2.33 1.70
N LEU A 84 -8.82 3.62 1.86
CA LEU A 84 -7.78 4.64 1.65
C LEU A 84 -6.65 4.52 2.68
N THR A 85 -6.96 4.18 3.92
CA THR A 85 -5.95 3.92 4.95
C THR A 85 -5.06 2.74 4.54
N ARG A 86 -5.64 1.65 4.07
CA ARG A 86 -4.91 0.48 3.56
C ARG A 86 -4.03 0.84 2.37
N ALA A 87 -4.56 1.60 1.43
CA ALA A 87 -3.81 2.07 0.27
C ALA A 87 -2.64 2.97 0.68
N SER A 88 -2.85 3.88 1.61
CA SER A 88 -1.80 4.77 2.13
C SER A 88 -0.67 3.98 2.79
N LEU A 89 -1.01 2.98 3.60
CA LEU A 89 -0.02 2.10 4.23
C LEU A 89 0.75 1.29 3.17
N THR A 90 0.07 0.77 2.18
CA THR A 90 0.70 0.04 1.06
C THR A 90 1.68 0.92 0.29
N LEU A 91 1.29 2.16 -0.01
CA LEU A 91 2.16 3.14 -0.65
C LEU A 91 3.41 3.45 0.19
N GLY A 92 3.23 3.60 1.49
CA GLY A 92 4.35 3.83 2.42
C GLY A 92 5.30 2.64 2.46
N ILE A 93 4.79 1.43 2.47
CA ILE A 93 5.58 0.19 2.41
C ILE A 93 6.36 0.13 1.10
N TYR A 94 5.70 0.36 -0.03
CA TYR A 94 6.33 0.41 -1.34
C TYR A 94 7.49 1.41 -1.37
N GLY A 95 7.26 2.64 -0.91
CA GLY A 95 8.28 3.67 -0.87
C GLY A 95 9.47 3.32 0.02
N SER A 96 9.22 2.75 1.19
CA SER A 96 10.28 2.32 2.10
C SER A 96 11.11 1.18 1.52
N LEU A 97 10.46 0.22 0.86
CA LEU A 97 11.18 -0.88 0.18
C LEU A 97 12.15 -0.36 -0.87
N HIS A 98 11.70 0.57 -1.70
CA HIS A 98 12.54 1.16 -2.74
C HIS A 98 13.62 2.10 -2.19
N SER A 99 13.51 2.52 -0.93
CA SER A 99 14.55 3.30 -0.25
C SER A 99 15.65 2.43 0.37
N VAL A 100 15.31 1.18 0.74
CA VAL A 100 16.22 0.28 1.46
C VAL A 100 16.90 -0.70 0.51
N PHE A 101 16.16 -1.22 -0.45
CA PHE A 101 16.61 -2.30 -1.34
C PHE A 101 16.72 -1.83 -2.78
N ASP A 102 17.49 -2.58 -3.59
CA ASP A 102 17.46 -2.40 -5.04
C ASP A 102 16.06 -2.76 -5.59
N GLN A 103 15.81 -2.41 -6.83
CA GLN A 103 14.48 -2.57 -7.43
C GLN A 103 14.01 -4.03 -7.42
N VAL A 104 14.91 -4.98 -7.73
CA VAL A 104 14.54 -6.40 -7.81
C VAL A 104 14.12 -6.93 -6.45
N LEU A 105 14.91 -6.68 -5.42
CA LEU A 105 14.57 -7.13 -4.06
C LEU A 105 13.38 -6.37 -3.49
N ALA A 106 13.28 -5.07 -3.75
CA ALA A 106 12.14 -4.27 -3.31
C ALA A 106 10.81 -4.84 -3.84
N ASP A 107 10.78 -5.28 -5.09
CA ASP A 107 9.57 -5.83 -5.70
C ASP A 107 9.26 -7.27 -5.24
N GLN A 108 10.29 -8.02 -4.82
CA GLN A 108 10.13 -9.41 -4.38
C GLN A 108 9.88 -9.54 -2.88
N TRP A 109 10.33 -8.59 -2.09
CA TRP A 109 10.39 -8.69 -0.63
C TRP A 109 9.06 -9.08 0.01
N ILE A 110 7.97 -8.50 -0.49
CA ILE A 110 6.64 -8.70 0.07
C ILE A 110 6.17 -10.17 -0.01
N GLY A 111 6.69 -10.91 -0.96
CA GLY A 111 6.36 -12.32 -1.20
C GLY A 111 7.40 -13.32 -0.70
N LEU A 112 8.47 -12.86 -0.06
CA LEU A 112 9.52 -13.74 0.47
C LEU A 112 9.28 -14.05 1.94
N ALA A 113 9.41 -15.32 2.33
CA ALA A 113 9.35 -15.72 3.74
C ALA A 113 10.40 -14.96 4.54
N ASN A 114 10.03 -14.45 5.70
CA ASN A 114 10.88 -13.61 6.53
C ASN A 114 11.00 -14.21 7.93
N SER A 115 12.22 -14.56 8.33
CA SER A 115 12.49 -15.18 9.64
C SER A 115 12.60 -14.17 10.79
N GLY A 116 12.50 -12.86 10.51
CA GLY A 116 12.56 -11.83 11.54
C GLY A 116 11.45 -11.95 12.58
N PRO A 117 11.61 -11.29 13.76
CA PRO A 117 10.67 -11.43 14.86
C PRO A 117 9.24 -11.04 14.53
N LEU A 118 9.06 -10.04 13.64
CA LEU A 118 7.74 -9.57 13.26
C LEU A 118 6.96 -10.63 12.48
N PHE A 119 7.62 -11.30 11.53
CA PHE A 119 6.95 -12.18 10.58
C PHE A 119 6.94 -13.64 10.98
N ARG A 120 7.89 -14.08 11.78
CA ARG A 120 8.01 -15.45 12.29
C ARG A 120 7.95 -16.52 11.19
N GLY A 121 8.64 -16.26 10.07
CA GLY A 121 8.68 -17.16 8.93
C GLY A 121 7.57 -16.96 7.91
N LYS A 122 6.59 -16.11 8.17
CA LYS A 122 5.55 -15.78 7.21
C LYS A 122 6.07 -14.83 6.12
N ARG A 123 5.42 -14.84 4.98
CA ARG A 123 5.63 -13.82 3.97
C ARG A 123 4.98 -12.51 4.44
N PRO A 124 5.61 -11.36 4.21
CA PRO A 124 5.02 -10.08 4.62
C PRO A 124 3.60 -9.87 4.10
N ILE A 125 3.32 -10.29 2.86
CA ILE A 125 1.97 -10.17 2.29
C ILE A 125 0.93 -10.98 3.10
N GLU A 126 1.27 -12.18 3.52
CA GLU A 126 0.39 -13.03 4.34
C GLU A 126 0.16 -12.40 5.71
N PHE A 127 1.20 -11.86 6.31
CA PHE A 127 1.11 -11.15 7.59
C PHE A 127 0.18 -9.93 7.48
N MET A 128 0.33 -9.13 6.43
CA MET A 128 -0.52 -7.96 6.19
C MET A 128 -1.99 -8.34 6.04
N ILE A 129 -2.26 -9.43 5.33
CA ILE A 129 -3.64 -9.92 5.13
C ILE A 129 -4.23 -10.42 6.44
N SER A 130 -3.49 -11.24 7.19
CA SER A 130 -4.02 -11.84 8.43
C SER A 130 -4.19 -10.82 9.56
N GLU A 131 -3.29 -9.84 9.67
CA GLU A 131 -3.29 -8.86 10.75
C GLU A 131 -4.03 -7.55 10.39
N GLY A 132 -4.34 -7.34 9.12
CA GLY A 132 -5.08 -6.18 8.66
C GLY A 132 -4.30 -4.87 8.80
N ILE A 133 -4.99 -3.78 9.06
CA ILE A 133 -4.41 -2.43 9.13
C ILE A 133 -3.29 -2.35 10.17
N LEU A 134 -3.47 -2.96 11.34
CA LEU A 134 -2.45 -2.94 12.39
C LEU A 134 -1.18 -3.67 11.94
N GLY A 135 -1.33 -4.79 11.22
CA GLY A 135 -0.19 -5.51 10.64
C GLY A 135 0.50 -4.70 9.55
N MET A 136 -0.25 -4.06 8.69
CA MET A 136 0.29 -3.19 7.63
C MET A 136 1.07 -2.01 8.24
N TYR A 137 0.55 -1.42 9.29
CA TYR A 137 1.22 -0.36 10.04
C TYR A 137 2.54 -0.86 10.66
N SER A 138 2.53 -2.06 11.23
CA SER A 138 3.73 -2.69 11.81
C SER A 138 4.80 -2.95 10.75
N VAL A 139 4.41 -3.41 9.56
CA VAL A 139 5.33 -3.61 8.43
C VAL A 139 5.95 -2.29 8.00
N ARG A 140 5.13 -1.26 7.86
CA ARG A 140 5.61 0.07 7.49
C ARG A 140 6.62 0.60 8.49
N ARG A 141 6.32 0.51 9.79
CA ARG A 141 7.23 0.94 10.84
C ARG A 141 8.54 0.15 10.84
N HIS A 142 8.47 -1.16 10.63
CA HIS A 142 9.66 -2.00 10.51
C HIS A 142 10.57 -1.51 9.37
N LEU A 143 10.01 -1.24 8.20
CA LEU A 143 10.78 -0.76 7.05
C LEU A 143 11.32 0.65 7.28
N GLU A 144 10.55 1.53 7.89
CA GLU A 144 11.01 2.87 8.26
C GLU A 144 12.22 2.82 9.20
N SER A 145 12.24 1.88 10.13
CA SER A 145 13.40 1.70 11.01
C SER A 145 14.65 1.28 10.24
N LEU A 146 14.51 0.46 9.20
CA LEU A 146 15.62 0.10 8.32
C LEU A 146 16.13 1.30 7.52
N VAL A 147 15.24 2.15 7.04
CA VAL A 147 15.60 3.40 6.34
C VAL A 147 16.41 4.32 7.25
N GLN A 148 16.07 4.37 8.53
CA GLN A 148 16.76 5.21 9.51
C GLN A 148 18.05 4.58 10.05
N GLY A 149 18.36 3.36 9.67
CA GLY A 149 19.59 2.66 10.07
C GLY A 149 19.55 2.04 11.47
N TYR A 150 18.36 1.73 11.96
CA TYR A 150 18.20 1.03 13.25
C TYR A 150 18.16 -0.49 13.05
#